data_fdba887cafc35e1e66187d754aba3264
#
_entry.id   fdba887cafc35e1e66187d754aba3264
#
_cell.length_a   1.000
_cell.length_b   1.000
_cell.length_c   1.000
_cell.angle_alpha   90.00
_cell.angle_beta   90.00
_cell.angle_gamma   90.00
#
_symmetry.space_group_name_H-M   'P 1'
#
loop_
_entity.id
_entity.type
_entity.pdbx_description
1 polymer ?
#
loop_
_entity_poly.entity_id
_entity_poly.type
_entity_poly.pdbx_seq_one_letter_code
_entity_poly.pdbx_strand_id
1 'polypeptide(L)'
;GGFRGGEYPGIAAAMELGRSLDPQEIHGSLIMLHPVNIQGFWARREFIVPEDGKNLNRVFPGNPDGTLSEKTAGLISSSFFPLADFYVDLHSSDIHESLHPYVYYPGQPTEELAAKARSVAKVLNVEYMVRSMATGGAYNYAASTGLPSLLIERGGAGLCLHEDIEEYKSDLKNIMRKLGLLNEPVKPRRYIPRDVTDIIYLEAQETGCWLHHIHSGDFVEEGQVLGRPTDLFGETLTTYYAKQSGI
;
A
#
# COMPACT_ATOMS: atom_id res chain seq x y z
N GLY A 1 9.09 1.22 -2.46
CA GLY A 1 7.86 1.24 -3.28
C GLY A 1 8.06 0.68 -4.67
N GLY A 2 6.94 0.42 -5.39
CA GLY A 2 6.98 -0.08 -6.75
C GLY A 2 7.19 -1.59 -6.85
N PHE A 3 6.59 -2.37 -5.97
CA PHE A 3 6.42 -3.82 -6.18
C PHE A 3 5.56 -4.10 -7.40
N ARG A 4 4.64 -3.21 -7.67
CA ARG A 4 3.82 -3.17 -8.88
C ARG A 4 4.29 -2.03 -9.78
N GLY A 5 4.43 -2.30 -11.07
CA GLY A 5 5.00 -1.34 -12.01
C GLY A 5 4.12 -0.12 -12.31
N GLY A 6 2.82 -0.21 -12.06
CA GLY A 6 1.82 0.84 -12.28
C GLY A 6 1.57 1.77 -11.08
N GLU A 7 2.21 1.53 -9.94
CA GLU A 7 1.99 2.29 -8.70
C GLU A 7 2.97 3.48 -8.60
N TYR A 8 2.77 4.50 -9.43
CA TYR A 8 3.72 5.57 -9.66
C TYR A 8 3.96 6.54 -8.48
N PRO A 9 2.95 6.97 -7.69
CA PRO A 9 3.16 8.00 -6.67
C PRO A 9 4.18 7.61 -5.61
N GLY A 10 4.13 6.36 -5.11
CA GLY A 10 5.08 5.86 -4.12
C GLY A 10 6.51 5.75 -4.67
N ILE A 11 6.67 5.42 -5.96
CA ILE A 11 7.97 5.40 -6.64
C ILE A 11 8.54 6.82 -6.72
N ALA A 12 7.75 7.76 -7.23
CA ALA A 12 8.15 9.16 -7.39
C ALA A 12 8.48 9.81 -6.04
N ALA A 13 7.65 9.57 -5.03
CA ALA A 13 7.88 10.08 -3.67
C ALA A 13 9.20 9.57 -3.08
N ALA A 14 9.51 8.28 -3.25
CA ALA A 14 10.76 7.70 -2.80
C ALA A 14 11.98 8.33 -3.53
N MET A 15 11.88 8.52 -4.85
CA MET A 15 12.92 9.18 -5.65
C MET A 15 13.16 10.62 -5.20
N GLU A 16 12.10 11.42 -5.06
CA GLU A 16 12.22 12.83 -4.66
C GLU A 16 12.68 12.99 -3.22
N LEU A 17 12.15 12.17 -2.30
CA LEU A 17 12.57 12.19 -0.91
C LEU A 17 14.06 11.85 -0.79
N GLY A 18 14.51 10.76 -1.44
CA GLY A 18 15.91 10.35 -1.40
C GLY A 18 16.89 11.41 -1.92
N ARG A 19 16.46 12.21 -2.91
CA ARG A 19 17.27 13.32 -3.44
C ARG A 19 17.26 14.56 -2.56
N SER A 20 16.23 14.75 -1.75
CA SER A 20 16.02 15.95 -0.92
C SER A 20 16.54 15.81 0.52
N LEU A 21 16.81 14.59 0.98
CA LEU A 21 17.34 14.36 2.32
C LEU A 21 18.84 14.65 2.38
N ASP A 22 19.24 15.37 3.41
CA ASP A 22 20.66 15.49 3.78
C ASP A 22 21.03 14.31 4.68
N PRO A 23 21.96 13.43 4.29
CA PRO A 23 22.41 12.31 5.12
C PRO A 23 22.95 12.74 6.49
N GLN A 24 23.45 13.98 6.63
CA GLN A 24 23.97 14.50 7.89
C GLN A 24 22.85 14.84 8.90
N GLU A 25 21.62 15.03 8.43
CA GLU A 25 20.46 15.28 9.28
C GLU A 25 19.74 13.99 9.72
N ILE A 26 20.17 12.82 9.21
CA ILE A 26 19.56 11.53 9.52
C ILE A 26 20.26 10.86 10.70
N HIS A 27 19.52 10.61 11.77
CA HIS A 27 19.99 9.86 12.94
C HIS A 27 19.69 8.36 12.75
N GLY A 28 20.68 7.60 12.28
CA GLY A 28 20.54 6.18 11.95
C GLY A 28 20.72 5.91 10.47
N SER A 29 20.01 4.93 9.94
CA SER A 29 20.13 4.52 8.53
C SER A 29 18.78 4.48 7.85
N LEU A 30 18.74 4.91 6.60
CA LEU A 30 17.56 4.81 5.73
C LEU A 30 17.93 4.02 4.47
N ILE A 31 17.23 2.92 4.24
CA ILE A 31 17.34 2.12 3.01
C ILE A 31 16.10 2.38 2.16
N MET A 32 16.30 2.77 0.92
CA MET A 32 15.20 3.07 -0.01
C MET A 32 15.33 2.20 -1.26
N LEU A 33 14.32 1.36 -1.51
CA LEU A 33 14.23 0.49 -2.69
C LEU A 33 13.12 1.01 -3.61
N HIS A 34 13.49 1.48 -4.82
CA HIS A 34 12.53 2.00 -5.79
C HIS A 34 13.11 2.11 -7.21
N PRO A 35 12.34 1.79 -8.25
CA PRO A 35 11.22 0.85 -8.18
C PRO A 35 11.74 -0.56 -7.95
N VAL A 36 11.07 -1.34 -7.11
CA VAL A 36 11.49 -2.71 -6.82
C VAL A 36 11.28 -3.61 -8.03
N ASN A 37 10.13 -3.50 -8.69
CA ASN A 37 9.83 -4.16 -9.96
C ASN A 37 10.18 -3.23 -11.14
N ILE A 38 11.48 -3.06 -11.41
CA ILE A 38 11.96 -2.15 -12.45
C ILE A 38 11.50 -2.59 -13.85
N GLN A 39 11.41 -3.88 -14.10
CA GLN A 39 10.98 -4.44 -15.39
C GLN A 39 9.49 -4.16 -15.62
N GLY A 40 8.65 -4.38 -14.60
CA GLY A 40 7.25 -4.03 -14.66
C GLY A 40 7.02 -2.53 -14.87
N PHE A 41 7.82 -1.68 -14.21
CA PHE A 41 7.78 -0.23 -14.39
C PHE A 41 8.08 0.17 -15.85
N TRP A 42 9.16 -0.31 -16.45
CA TRP A 42 9.51 0.00 -17.84
C TRP A 42 8.52 -0.60 -18.84
N ALA A 43 8.03 -1.81 -18.58
CA ALA A 43 7.06 -2.49 -19.44
C ALA A 43 5.62 -1.99 -19.22
N ARG A 44 5.39 -1.04 -18.29
CA ARG A 44 4.07 -0.53 -17.91
C ARG A 44 3.09 -1.65 -17.54
N ARG A 45 3.59 -2.63 -16.79
CA ARG A 45 2.77 -3.72 -16.25
C ARG A 45 2.24 -3.35 -14.89
N GLU A 46 0.97 -3.63 -14.67
CA GLU A 46 0.28 -3.29 -13.41
C GLU A 46 0.97 -3.94 -12.22
N PHE A 47 0.85 -5.26 -12.10
CA PHE A 47 1.24 -5.98 -10.89
C PHE A 47 2.18 -7.17 -11.13
N ILE A 48 2.53 -7.49 -12.39
CA ILE A 48 3.40 -8.64 -12.70
C ILE A 48 4.82 -8.21 -13.02
N VAL A 49 5.76 -9.12 -12.76
CA VAL A 49 7.11 -9.07 -13.32
C VAL A 49 7.06 -9.71 -14.71
N PRO A 50 7.42 -8.99 -15.79
CA PRO A 50 7.22 -9.49 -17.15
C PRO A 50 7.95 -10.81 -17.46
N GLU A 51 9.11 -11.05 -16.83
CA GLU A 51 9.96 -12.20 -17.08
C GLU A 51 9.35 -13.53 -16.61
N ASP A 52 8.55 -13.49 -15.54
CA ASP A 52 7.98 -14.72 -14.96
C ASP A 52 6.45 -14.67 -14.76
N GLY A 53 5.82 -13.54 -15.08
CA GLY A 53 4.38 -13.36 -14.97
C GLY A 53 3.84 -13.35 -13.54
N LYS A 54 4.72 -13.31 -12.51
CA LYS A 54 4.32 -13.36 -11.11
C LYS A 54 4.12 -11.97 -10.53
N ASN A 55 3.20 -11.87 -9.57
CA ASN A 55 3.09 -10.70 -8.71
C ASN A 55 4.15 -10.80 -7.61
N LEU A 56 5.14 -9.89 -7.66
CA LEU A 56 6.26 -9.87 -6.72
C LEU A 56 5.79 -9.78 -5.24
N ASN A 57 4.70 -9.07 -4.98
CA ASN A 57 4.13 -8.95 -3.63
C ASN A 57 3.31 -10.19 -3.21
N ARG A 58 3.38 -11.31 -3.92
CA ARG A 58 2.71 -12.59 -3.59
C ARG A 58 3.68 -13.75 -3.42
N VAL A 59 4.99 -13.50 -3.59
CA VAL A 59 5.99 -14.58 -3.57
C VAL A 59 6.93 -14.52 -2.36
N PHE A 60 6.67 -13.64 -1.39
CA PHE A 60 7.45 -13.61 -0.14
C PHE A 60 7.26 -14.91 0.68
N PRO A 61 8.33 -15.45 1.29
CA PRO A 61 9.67 -14.88 1.48
C PRO A 61 10.59 -14.92 0.26
N GLY A 62 10.19 -15.55 -0.84
CA GLY A 62 11.03 -15.75 -1.99
C GLY A 62 11.81 -17.07 -1.98
N ASN A 63 12.59 -17.30 -3.02
CA ASN A 63 13.46 -18.46 -3.19
C ASN A 63 14.70 -18.05 -3.99
N PRO A 64 15.94 -18.20 -3.49
CA PRO A 64 17.16 -17.83 -4.19
C PRO A 64 17.39 -18.61 -5.50
N ASP A 65 16.84 -19.82 -5.59
CA ASP A 65 16.94 -20.69 -6.76
C ASP A 65 15.71 -20.61 -7.68
N GLY A 66 14.75 -19.75 -7.35
CA GLY A 66 13.48 -19.60 -8.05
C GLY A 66 13.54 -18.66 -9.25
N THR A 67 12.38 -18.17 -9.64
CA THR A 67 12.20 -17.19 -10.72
C THR A 67 12.70 -15.80 -10.33
N LEU A 68 12.68 -14.82 -11.23
CA LEU A 68 13.14 -13.46 -10.95
C LEU A 68 12.37 -12.82 -9.78
N SER A 69 11.03 -12.95 -9.75
CA SER A 69 10.22 -12.46 -8.64
C SER A 69 10.62 -13.12 -7.32
N GLU A 70 10.80 -14.44 -7.30
CA GLU A 70 11.17 -15.18 -6.09
C GLU A 70 12.58 -14.83 -5.61
N LYS A 71 13.53 -14.65 -6.52
CA LYS A 71 14.89 -14.19 -6.20
C LYS A 71 14.89 -12.78 -5.63
N THR A 72 14.10 -11.87 -6.22
CA THR A 72 13.98 -10.49 -5.74
C THR A 72 13.35 -10.44 -4.33
N ALA A 73 12.26 -11.16 -4.12
CA ALA A 73 11.64 -11.28 -2.79
C ALA A 73 12.61 -11.91 -1.76
N GLY A 74 13.33 -12.96 -2.17
CA GLY A 74 14.34 -13.63 -1.35
C GLY A 74 15.50 -12.70 -0.95
N LEU A 75 15.98 -11.88 -1.87
CA LEU A 75 17.00 -10.87 -1.57
C LEU A 75 16.49 -9.84 -0.56
N ILE A 76 15.27 -9.35 -0.74
CA ILE A 76 14.69 -8.36 0.17
C ILE A 76 14.51 -8.96 1.58
N SER A 77 13.91 -10.13 1.67
CA SER A 77 13.60 -10.77 2.95
C SER A 77 14.84 -11.23 3.71
N SER A 78 15.89 -11.70 3.01
CA SER A 78 17.09 -12.23 3.65
C SER A 78 18.18 -11.19 3.91
N SER A 79 18.25 -10.11 3.10
CA SER A 79 19.36 -9.15 3.17
C SER A 79 18.96 -7.80 3.72
N PHE A 80 17.71 -7.34 3.52
CA PHE A 80 17.28 -6.02 3.98
C PHE A 80 16.43 -6.06 5.25
N PHE A 81 15.49 -7.00 5.37
CA PHE A 81 14.66 -7.09 6.59
C PHE A 81 15.45 -7.30 7.88
N PRO A 82 16.51 -8.14 7.91
CA PRO A 82 17.32 -8.29 9.12
C PRO A 82 18.12 -7.05 9.55
N LEU A 83 18.27 -6.06 8.65
CA LEU A 83 18.95 -4.80 8.93
C LEU A 83 18.03 -3.70 9.43
N ALA A 84 16.70 -3.92 9.37
CA ALA A 84 15.71 -2.90 9.60
C ALA A 84 15.06 -3.04 10.99
N ASP A 85 14.76 -1.90 11.61
CA ASP A 85 13.96 -1.79 12.84
C ASP A 85 12.50 -1.48 12.55
N PHE A 86 12.20 -1.01 11.32
CA PHE A 86 10.88 -0.70 10.82
C PHE A 86 10.84 -0.74 9.29
N TYR A 87 9.75 -1.26 8.72
CA TYR A 87 9.57 -1.36 7.27
C TYR A 87 8.31 -0.62 6.81
N VAL A 88 8.43 0.12 5.70
CA VAL A 88 7.28 0.81 5.07
C VAL A 88 7.20 0.42 3.60
N ASP A 89 6.05 -0.09 3.21
CA ASP A 89 5.72 -0.41 1.83
C ASP A 89 4.84 0.68 1.23
N LEU A 90 5.19 1.17 0.04
CA LEU A 90 4.46 2.24 -0.64
C LEU A 90 3.73 1.66 -1.84
N HIS A 91 2.42 1.70 -1.79
CA HIS A 91 1.50 1.20 -2.80
C HIS A 91 0.54 2.29 -3.28
N SER A 92 -0.11 2.05 -4.38
CA SER A 92 -1.32 2.74 -4.83
C SER A 92 -2.27 1.72 -5.43
N SER A 93 -3.50 2.11 -5.71
CA SER A 93 -4.36 1.24 -6.51
C SER A 93 -3.80 1.05 -7.92
N ASP A 94 -4.20 -0.04 -8.54
CA ASP A 94 -3.82 -0.37 -9.92
C ASP A 94 -4.44 0.61 -10.93
N ILE A 95 -4.06 0.51 -12.20
CA ILE A 95 -4.45 1.47 -13.24
C ILE A 95 -5.95 1.51 -13.53
N HIS A 96 -6.69 0.49 -13.11
CA HIS A 96 -8.16 0.38 -13.27
C HIS A 96 -8.92 0.58 -11.95
N GLU A 97 -8.22 0.94 -10.88
CA GLU A 97 -8.79 1.05 -9.55
C GLU A 97 -8.69 2.48 -9.03
N SER A 98 -9.68 2.89 -8.26
CA SER A 98 -9.60 4.08 -7.42
C SER A 98 -9.63 3.66 -5.96
N LEU A 99 -8.94 4.41 -5.11
CA LEU A 99 -8.99 4.21 -3.67
C LEU A 99 -9.07 5.54 -2.92
N HIS A 100 -9.63 5.49 -1.72
CA HIS A 100 -9.47 6.55 -0.73
C HIS A 100 -8.20 6.25 0.07
N PRO A 101 -7.29 7.22 0.31
CA PRO A 101 -6.01 6.94 0.95
C PRO A 101 -6.15 6.35 2.35
N TYR A 102 -5.42 5.27 2.62
CA TYR A 102 -5.41 4.60 3.92
C TYR A 102 -4.07 3.89 4.19
N VAL A 103 -3.90 3.34 5.38
CA VAL A 103 -2.72 2.58 5.76
C VAL A 103 -3.11 1.23 6.35
N TYR A 104 -2.45 0.18 5.91
CA TYR A 104 -2.47 -1.11 6.60
C TYR A 104 -1.39 -1.18 7.68
N TYR A 105 -1.75 -1.75 8.82
CA TYR A 105 -0.79 -2.22 9.82
C TYR A 105 -1.05 -3.69 10.13
N PRO A 106 -0.01 -4.50 10.41
CA PRO A 106 -0.18 -5.93 10.66
C PRO A 106 -0.87 -6.18 12.00
N GLY A 107 -1.85 -7.08 12.00
CA GLY A 107 -2.53 -7.54 13.20
C GLY A 107 -1.85 -8.76 13.86
N GLN A 108 -0.77 -9.25 13.26
CA GLN A 108 -0.01 -10.44 13.65
C GLN A 108 1.49 -10.13 13.56
N PRO A 109 2.41 -10.93 14.13
CA PRO A 109 2.13 -12.13 14.95
C PRO A 109 1.78 -11.81 16.41
N THR A 110 2.11 -10.62 16.92
CA THR A 110 1.87 -10.25 18.33
C THR A 110 1.18 -8.91 18.47
N GLU A 111 0.43 -8.71 19.56
CA GLU A 111 -0.20 -7.43 19.88
C GLU A 111 0.83 -6.32 20.11
N GLU A 112 2.02 -6.64 20.64
CA GLU A 112 3.10 -5.66 20.82
C GLU A 112 3.60 -5.10 19.48
N LEU A 113 3.85 -5.98 18.50
CA LEU A 113 4.26 -5.59 17.16
C LEU A 113 3.16 -4.78 16.48
N ALA A 114 1.90 -5.24 16.57
CA ALA A 114 0.75 -4.53 16.03
C ALA A 114 0.61 -3.12 16.66
N ALA A 115 0.76 -3.01 17.97
CA ALA A 115 0.71 -1.74 18.69
C ALA A 115 1.84 -0.78 18.26
N LYS A 116 3.07 -1.28 18.05
CA LYS A 116 4.20 -0.50 17.54
C LYS A 116 3.89 0.03 16.14
N ALA A 117 3.47 -0.83 15.23
CA ALA A 117 3.10 -0.44 13.86
C ALA A 117 1.95 0.57 13.86
N ARG A 118 0.87 0.29 14.63
CA ARG A 118 -0.26 1.20 14.79
C ARG A 118 0.14 2.57 15.33
N SER A 119 1.09 2.63 16.27
CA SER A 119 1.58 3.90 16.82
C SER A 119 2.24 4.78 15.76
N VAL A 120 2.93 4.16 14.79
CA VAL A 120 3.53 4.85 13.64
C VAL A 120 2.47 5.20 12.60
N ALA A 121 1.50 4.33 12.32
CA ALA A 121 0.39 4.62 11.41
C ALA A 121 -0.37 5.90 11.81
N LYS A 122 -0.49 6.19 13.11
CA LYS A 122 -1.18 7.38 13.63
C LYS A 122 -0.55 8.72 13.25
N VAL A 123 0.69 8.76 12.74
CA VAL A 123 1.30 10.03 12.34
C VAL A 123 1.10 10.35 10.86
N LEU A 124 0.43 9.49 10.11
CA LEU A 124 0.13 9.66 8.69
C LEU A 124 -1.07 10.57 8.46
N ASN A 125 -1.11 11.22 7.30
CA ASN A 125 -2.22 12.06 6.89
C ASN A 125 -3.24 11.26 6.07
N VAL A 126 -3.83 10.25 6.70
CA VAL A 126 -4.90 9.40 6.14
C VAL A 126 -6.07 9.34 7.11
N GLU A 127 -7.28 9.12 6.60
CA GLU A 127 -8.47 9.02 7.46
C GLU A 127 -8.59 7.66 8.14
N TYR A 128 -8.07 6.61 7.51
CA TYR A 128 -8.29 5.24 7.95
C TYR A 128 -6.98 4.48 8.08
N MET A 129 -6.90 3.69 9.14
CA MET A 129 -5.88 2.68 9.31
C MET A 129 -6.56 1.32 9.50
N VAL A 130 -6.12 0.35 8.73
CA VAL A 130 -6.75 -0.96 8.62
C VAL A 130 -5.87 -2.00 9.27
N ARG A 131 -6.43 -2.73 10.25
CA ARG A 131 -5.75 -3.87 10.84
C ARG A 131 -5.83 -5.07 9.90
N SER A 132 -4.70 -5.50 9.35
CA SER A 132 -4.64 -6.64 8.45
C SER A 132 -4.30 -7.92 9.19
N MET A 133 -5.11 -8.96 8.97
CA MET A 133 -4.85 -10.31 9.45
C MET A 133 -4.23 -11.22 8.36
N ALA A 134 -3.93 -10.66 7.18
CA ALA A 134 -3.27 -11.38 6.10
C ALA A 134 -1.83 -11.75 6.47
N THR A 135 -1.33 -12.82 5.87
CA THR A 135 0.03 -13.35 6.11
C THR A 135 0.93 -13.20 4.88
N GLY A 136 0.36 -12.91 3.71
CA GLY A 136 1.08 -12.75 2.46
C GLY A 136 1.49 -11.32 2.15
N GLY A 137 2.43 -11.17 1.22
CA GLY A 137 2.98 -9.88 0.83
C GLY A 137 4.15 -9.42 1.69
N ALA A 138 4.88 -8.41 1.22
CA ALA A 138 6.15 -7.99 1.83
C ALA A 138 5.98 -7.50 3.28
N TYR A 139 5.05 -6.56 3.54
CA TYR A 139 4.88 -5.99 4.87
C TYR A 139 4.33 -7.00 5.90
N ASN A 140 3.42 -7.89 5.50
CA ASN A 140 2.93 -8.95 6.38
C ASN A 140 4.01 -10.00 6.67
N TYR A 141 4.80 -10.36 5.64
CA TYR A 141 5.93 -11.26 5.86
C TYR A 141 6.99 -10.61 6.78
N ALA A 142 7.33 -9.34 6.58
CA ALA A 142 8.20 -8.61 7.49
C ALA A 142 7.67 -8.68 8.94
N ALA A 143 6.39 -8.43 9.16
CA ALA A 143 5.77 -8.56 10.47
C ALA A 143 5.90 -9.98 11.05
N SER A 144 5.70 -11.02 10.24
CA SER A 144 5.83 -12.43 10.67
C SER A 144 7.24 -12.77 11.16
N THR A 145 8.27 -12.04 10.71
CA THR A 145 9.66 -12.18 11.18
C THR A 145 9.99 -11.30 12.39
N GLY A 146 9.02 -10.54 12.92
CA GLY A 146 9.20 -9.65 14.06
C GLY A 146 9.56 -8.21 13.67
N LEU A 147 9.57 -7.86 12.38
CA LEU A 147 9.83 -6.51 11.89
C LEU A 147 8.53 -5.71 11.81
N PRO A 148 8.30 -4.69 12.65
CA PRO A 148 7.13 -3.84 12.55
C PRO A 148 7.08 -3.13 11.21
N SER A 149 5.90 -3.08 10.61
CA SER A 149 5.76 -2.65 9.22
C SER A 149 4.43 -1.94 8.96
N LEU A 150 4.38 -1.15 7.90
CA LEU A 150 3.19 -0.52 7.36
C LEU A 150 3.13 -0.72 5.85
N LEU A 151 1.92 -0.72 5.31
CA LEU A 151 1.68 -0.56 3.88
C LEU A 151 0.76 0.65 3.70
N ILE A 152 1.24 1.65 2.97
CA ILE A 152 0.49 2.88 2.70
C ILE A 152 -0.09 2.76 1.29
N GLU A 153 -1.38 3.01 1.18
CA GLU A 153 -2.10 3.08 -0.08
C GLU A 153 -2.50 4.52 -0.38
N ARG A 154 -2.01 5.09 -1.49
CA ARG A 154 -2.32 6.45 -1.90
C ARG A 154 -2.14 6.63 -3.41
N GLY A 155 -3.11 7.31 -4.05
CA GLY A 155 -3.16 7.48 -5.49
C GLY A 155 -3.71 6.25 -6.20
N GLY A 156 -3.86 6.30 -7.51
CA GLY A 156 -4.42 5.20 -8.28
C GLY A 156 -4.79 5.60 -9.71
N ALA A 157 -5.56 4.77 -10.38
CA ALA A 157 -5.98 4.95 -11.77
C ALA A 157 -4.81 5.17 -12.75
N GLY A 158 -3.63 4.64 -12.43
CA GLY A 158 -2.41 4.82 -13.24
C GLY A 158 -1.91 6.27 -13.27
N LEU A 159 -2.34 7.12 -12.33
CA LEU A 159 -1.95 8.52 -12.25
C LEU A 159 -0.72 8.70 -11.35
N CYS A 160 0.01 9.80 -11.59
CA CYS A 160 1.12 10.24 -10.76
C CYS A 160 0.90 11.71 -10.40
N LEU A 161 -0.06 11.96 -9.51
CA LEU A 161 -0.45 13.31 -9.14
C LEU A 161 0.58 13.92 -8.19
N HIS A 162 0.89 15.19 -8.38
CA HIS A 162 1.84 15.90 -7.54
C HIS A 162 1.40 15.94 -6.07
N GLU A 163 0.10 16.07 -5.82
CA GLU A 163 -0.45 16.05 -4.47
C GLU A 163 -0.21 14.71 -3.74
N ASP A 164 -0.36 13.57 -4.43
CA ASP A 164 -0.08 12.25 -3.86
C ASP A 164 1.40 12.09 -3.51
N ILE A 165 2.29 12.61 -4.36
CA ILE A 165 3.75 12.59 -4.13
C ILE A 165 4.09 13.42 -2.90
N GLU A 166 3.56 14.64 -2.77
CA GLU A 166 3.84 15.53 -1.63
C GLU A 166 3.29 14.96 -0.33
N GLU A 167 2.09 14.39 -0.34
CA GLU A 167 1.51 13.73 0.83
C GLU A 167 2.33 12.50 1.24
N TYR A 168 2.79 11.67 0.29
CA TYR A 168 3.72 10.58 0.59
C TYR A 168 5.01 11.07 1.25
N LYS A 169 5.63 12.11 0.70
CA LYS A 169 6.87 12.68 1.27
C LYS A 169 6.63 13.22 2.67
N SER A 170 5.49 13.88 2.89
CA SER A 170 5.07 14.38 4.20
C SER A 170 4.90 13.24 5.21
N ASP A 171 4.18 12.20 4.83
CA ASP A 171 3.93 11.02 5.64
C ASP A 171 5.24 10.29 5.99
N LEU A 172 6.12 10.06 5.01
CA LEU A 172 7.42 9.43 5.24
C LEU A 172 8.29 10.25 6.19
N LYS A 173 8.34 11.58 6.05
CA LYS A 173 9.04 12.45 6.99
C LYS A 173 8.44 12.38 8.39
N ASN A 174 7.13 12.27 8.54
CA ASN A 174 6.48 12.08 9.84
C ASN A 174 6.79 10.72 10.46
N ILE A 175 6.88 9.65 9.65
CA ILE A 175 7.39 8.35 10.11
C ILE A 175 8.84 8.48 10.61
N MET A 176 9.71 9.13 9.83
CA MET A 176 11.11 9.35 10.21
C MET A 176 11.24 10.12 11.53
N ARG A 177 10.41 11.17 11.73
CA ARG A 177 10.33 11.91 13.00
C ARG A 177 9.85 11.03 14.15
N LYS A 178 8.81 10.26 13.93
CA LYS A 178 8.25 9.34 14.94
C LYS A 178 9.24 8.25 15.37
N LEU A 179 10.08 7.79 14.44
CA LEU A 179 11.09 6.77 14.67
C LEU A 179 12.44 7.37 15.14
N GLY A 180 12.57 8.69 15.21
CA GLY A 180 13.77 9.37 15.66
C GLY A 180 14.88 9.50 14.62
N LEU A 181 14.59 9.25 13.33
CA LEU A 181 15.55 9.48 12.25
C LEU A 181 15.72 10.96 11.92
N LEU A 182 14.69 11.77 12.15
CA LEU A 182 14.74 13.23 12.04
C LEU A 182 14.53 13.85 13.43
N ASN A 183 15.39 14.80 13.80
CA ASN A 183 15.36 15.43 15.13
C ASN A 183 14.37 16.61 15.19
N GLU A 184 13.18 16.41 14.64
CA GLU A 184 12.10 17.37 14.62
C GLU A 184 10.83 16.72 15.19
N PRO A 185 9.88 17.50 15.75
CA PRO A 185 8.59 16.95 16.15
C PRO A 185 7.77 16.53 14.91
N VAL A 186 6.90 15.52 15.11
CA VAL A 186 5.92 15.13 14.11
C VAL A 186 5.09 16.35 13.72
N LYS A 187 5.01 16.63 12.40
CA LYS A 187 4.24 17.77 11.89
C LYS A 187 2.74 17.52 11.96
N PRO A 188 1.93 18.58 12.14
CA PRO A 188 0.49 18.46 12.11
C PRO A 188 -0.01 17.79 10.82
N ARG A 189 -1.08 17.06 10.92
CA ARG A 189 -1.79 16.41 9.81
C ARG A 189 -3.25 16.84 9.79
N ARG A 190 -3.89 16.71 8.63
CA ARG A 190 -5.31 17.05 8.45
C ARG A 190 -6.22 16.05 9.13
N TYR A 191 -5.87 14.76 9.06
CA TYR A 191 -6.66 13.67 9.58
C TYR A 191 -6.06 13.05 10.83
N ILE A 192 -6.89 12.47 11.68
CA ILE A 192 -6.50 11.56 12.75
C ILE A 192 -6.99 10.17 12.32
N PRO A 193 -6.08 9.25 11.96
CA PRO A 193 -6.47 7.95 11.46
C PRO A 193 -7.37 7.19 12.42
N ARG A 194 -8.50 6.69 11.90
CA ARG A 194 -9.46 5.86 12.62
C ARG A 194 -9.21 4.40 12.29
N ASP A 195 -9.27 3.53 13.30
CA ASP A 195 -9.15 2.09 13.05
C ASP A 195 -10.37 1.56 12.31
N VAL A 196 -10.11 0.76 11.28
CA VAL A 196 -11.09 -0.05 10.58
C VAL A 196 -10.77 -1.52 10.88
N THR A 197 -11.71 -2.20 11.51
CA THR A 197 -11.57 -3.61 11.90
C THR A 197 -12.48 -4.54 11.11
N ASP A 198 -13.58 -3.99 10.60
CA ASP A 198 -14.56 -4.74 9.83
C ASP A 198 -14.51 -4.32 8.35
N ILE A 199 -14.28 -5.29 7.49
CA ILE A 199 -14.18 -5.10 6.04
C ILE A 199 -15.09 -6.09 5.36
N ILE A 200 -15.90 -5.63 4.43
CA ILE A 200 -16.71 -6.47 3.56
C ILE A 200 -16.15 -6.41 2.15
N TYR A 201 -15.72 -7.55 1.63
CA TYR A 201 -15.38 -7.69 0.22
C TYR A 201 -16.62 -8.11 -0.57
N LEU A 202 -16.90 -7.38 -1.63
CA LEU A 202 -17.92 -7.73 -2.62
C LEU A 202 -17.19 -8.14 -3.90
N GLU A 203 -17.43 -9.37 -4.32
CA GLU A 203 -16.84 -9.94 -5.54
C GLU A 203 -17.88 -9.98 -6.63
N ALA A 204 -17.48 -9.60 -7.85
CA ALA A 204 -18.31 -9.73 -9.03
C ALA A 204 -18.57 -11.21 -9.33
N GLN A 205 -19.83 -11.58 -9.53
CA GLN A 205 -20.23 -12.94 -9.87
C GLN A 205 -20.39 -13.15 -11.39
N GLU A 206 -20.48 -12.04 -12.14
CA GLU A 206 -20.64 -12.04 -13.59
C GLU A 206 -19.47 -11.33 -14.27
N THR A 207 -19.10 -11.80 -15.45
CA THR A 207 -18.18 -11.09 -16.34
C THR A 207 -18.92 -10.00 -17.09
N GLY A 208 -18.43 -8.76 -17.02
CA GLY A 208 -19.09 -7.63 -17.68
C GLY A 208 -18.32 -6.32 -17.49
N CYS A 209 -18.93 -5.23 -17.94
CA CYS A 209 -18.44 -3.87 -17.77
C CYS A 209 -19.01 -3.27 -16.48
N TRP A 210 -18.14 -2.99 -15.49
CA TRP A 210 -18.58 -2.41 -14.23
C TRP A 210 -18.90 -0.92 -14.37
N LEU A 211 -20.12 -0.53 -14.01
CA LEU A 211 -20.57 0.84 -13.90
C LEU A 211 -20.80 1.19 -12.43
N HIS A 212 -19.91 1.99 -11.86
CA HIS A 212 -20.02 2.43 -10.47
C HIS A 212 -21.04 3.57 -10.31
N HIS A 213 -21.73 3.61 -9.16
CA HIS A 213 -22.68 4.66 -8.78
C HIS A 213 -22.17 5.48 -7.58
N ILE A 214 -21.03 5.10 -7.03
CA ILE A 214 -20.36 5.73 -5.89
C ILE A 214 -18.88 5.94 -6.21
N HIS A 215 -18.20 6.76 -5.43
CA HIS A 215 -16.75 6.95 -5.52
C HIS A 215 -16.06 6.39 -4.29
N SER A 216 -14.76 6.11 -4.41
CA SER A 216 -13.96 5.68 -3.27
C SER A 216 -13.96 6.75 -2.18
N GLY A 217 -14.28 6.36 -0.95
CA GLY A 217 -14.39 7.25 0.19
C GLY A 217 -15.81 7.80 0.44
N ASP A 218 -16.78 7.53 -0.44
CA ASP A 218 -18.17 7.90 -0.19
C ASP A 218 -18.72 7.06 0.97
N PHE A 219 -19.49 7.69 1.86
CA PHE A 219 -20.30 6.97 2.82
C PHE A 219 -21.53 6.42 2.12
N VAL A 220 -21.83 5.15 2.36
CA VAL A 220 -23.01 4.45 1.82
C VAL A 220 -23.90 3.95 2.95
N GLU A 221 -25.21 3.94 2.70
CA GLU A 221 -26.17 3.31 3.59
C GLU A 221 -26.43 1.86 3.19
N GLU A 222 -26.80 1.01 4.15
CA GLU A 222 -27.23 -0.36 3.87
C GLU A 222 -28.35 -0.37 2.83
N GLY A 223 -28.23 -1.22 1.81
CA GLY A 223 -29.14 -1.30 0.68
C GLY A 223 -28.94 -0.26 -0.42
N GLN A 224 -28.00 0.70 -0.26
CA GLN A 224 -27.68 1.65 -1.31
C GLN A 224 -27.02 0.93 -2.50
N VAL A 225 -27.37 1.34 -3.74
CA VAL A 225 -26.74 0.82 -4.97
C VAL A 225 -25.29 1.27 -5.03
N LEU A 226 -24.37 0.32 -5.17
CA LEU A 226 -22.93 0.57 -5.35
C LEU A 226 -22.55 0.65 -6.83
N GLY A 227 -23.17 -0.17 -7.64
CA GLY A 227 -22.91 -0.24 -9.07
C GLY A 227 -23.55 -1.48 -9.70
N ARG A 228 -23.28 -1.65 -10.99
CA ARG A 228 -23.81 -2.75 -11.77
C ARG A 228 -22.85 -3.17 -12.89
N PRO A 229 -22.63 -4.45 -13.12
CA PRO A 229 -22.04 -4.94 -14.35
C PRO A 229 -23.09 -4.95 -15.48
N THR A 230 -22.64 -4.59 -16.67
CA THR A 230 -23.43 -4.72 -17.90
C THR A 230 -22.72 -5.68 -18.85
N ASP A 231 -23.48 -6.23 -19.80
CA ASP A 231 -22.89 -6.87 -20.96
C ASP A 231 -22.27 -5.84 -21.92
N LEU A 232 -21.72 -6.30 -23.04
CA LEU A 232 -21.12 -5.44 -24.07
C LEU A 232 -22.10 -4.61 -24.86
N PHE A 233 -23.42 -4.83 -24.67
CA PHE A 233 -24.50 -4.06 -25.28
C PHE A 233 -25.14 -3.06 -24.30
N GLY A 234 -24.66 -3.03 -23.03
CA GLY A 234 -25.15 -2.12 -22.02
C GLY A 234 -26.32 -2.65 -21.19
N GLU A 235 -26.78 -3.89 -21.43
CA GLU A 235 -27.83 -4.52 -20.63
C GLU A 235 -27.29 -4.88 -19.24
N THR A 236 -28.02 -4.47 -18.20
CA THR A 236 -27.64 -4.75 -16.81
C THR A 236 -27.71 -6.24 -16.50
N LEU A 237 -26.62 -6.84 -16.06
CA LEU A 237 -26.56 -8.24 -15.66
C LEU A 237 -27.06 -8.45 -14.24
N THR A 238 -26.62 -7.60 -13.30
CA THR A 238 -27.06 -7.60 -11.90
C THR A 238 -26.84 -6.23 -11.28
N THR A 239 -27.25 -6.04 -10.02
CA THR A 239 -27.01 -4.80 -9.26
C THR A 239 -26.43 -5.15 -7.91
N TYR A 240 -25.36 -4.45 -7.54
CA TYR A 240 -24.68 -4.63 -6.25
C TYR A 240 -25.10 -3.56 -5.26
N TYR A 241 -25.43 -3.99 -4.06
CA TYR A 241 -25.91 -3.13 -2.97
C TYR A 241 -24.97 -3.22 -1.77
N ALA A 242 -24.88 -2.13 -1.00
CA ALA A 242 -24.17 -2.12 0.28
C ALA A 242 -24.84 -3.11 1.25
N LYS A 243 -24.06 -4.03 1.82
CA LYS A 243 -24.55 -5.03 2.79
C LYS A 243 -24.73 -4.45 4.18
N GLN A 244 -24.07 -3.33 4.45
CA GLN A 244 -24.18 -2.54 5.67
C GLN A 244 -23.76 -1.09 5.38
N SER A 245 -24.10 -0.16 6.27
CA SER A 245 -23.64 1.22 6.16
C SER A 245 -22.15 1.33 6.49
N GLY A 246 -21.41 2.15 5.73
CA GLY A 246 -19.97 2.32 5.88
C GLY A 246 -19.35 3.17 4.75
N ILE A 247 -18.06 3.07 4.59
CA ILE A 247 -17.26 3.70 3.54
C ILE A 247 -16.59 2.64 2.67
#